data_70947b9c97792b1052517a6d0838e70c
#
_entry.id   70947b9c97792b1052517a6d0838e70c
#
_cell.length_a   1.000
_cell.length_b   1.000
_cell.length_c   1.000
_cell.angle_alpha   90.00
_cell.angle_beta   90.00
_cell.angle_gamma   90.00
#
_symmetry.space_group_name_H-M   'P 1'
#
loop_
_entity.id
_entity.type
_entity.pdbx_description
1 polymer ?
#
loop_
_entity_poly.entity_id
_entity_poly.type
_entity_poly.pdbx_seq_one_letter_code
_entity_poly.pdbx_strand_id
1 'polypeptide(L)'
;MEAGELRDGEKGCYTGLGVRKAVENVNTKLAEAILGENALDQSYIDKKIIETDGTDNKSNVGANAALGVSLAVARAAAAALRVPLYQYLGGCHTRQMPVPMMNILNGGACVIIMTQGRTPYNTRALAI
;
A
#
# COMPACT_ATOMS: atom_id res chain seq x y z
N MET A 1 7.36 9.70 10.45
CA MET A 1 6.56 10.67 9.63
C MET A 1 5.47 9.86 8.96
N GLU A 2 4.21 10.28 9.07
CA GLU A 2 3.07 9.57 8.48
C GLU A 2 3.02 9.83 6.97
N ALA A 3 2.71 8.79 6.17
CA ALA A 3 2.60 8.93 4.73
C ALA A 3 1.36 9.75 4.35
N GLY A 4 1.52 10.69 3.40
CA GLY A 4 0.47 11.61 2.97
C GLY A 4 -0.52 10.96 2.01
N GLU A 5 -1.74 10.69 2.46
CA GLU A 5 -2.81 10.25 1.59
C GLU A 5 -3.38 11.44 0.79
N LEU A 6 -3.45 11.31 -0.54
CA LEU A 6 -3.99 12.37 -1.39
C LEU A 6 -5.50 12.22 -1.52
N ARG A 7 -6.24 13.23 -1.00
CA ARG A 7 -7.69 13.34 -1.08
C ARG A 7 -8.08 14.63 -1.81
N ASP A 8 -9.23 14.62 -2.50
CA ASP A 8 -9.66 15.76 -3.32
C ASP A 8 -10.09 16.98 -2.49
N GLY A 9 -10.65 16.75 -1.29
CA GLY A 9 -11.10 17.80 -0.39
C GLY A 9 -12.42 18.48 -0.78
N GLU A 10 -13.05 18.08 -1.87
CA GLU A 10 -14.32 18.65 -2.34
C GLU A 10 -15.49 18.11 -1.55
N LYS A 11 -16.10 18.93 -0.70
CA LYS A 11 -17.21 18.52 0.19
C LYS A 11 -18.42 17.92 -0.53
N GLY A 12 -18.63 18.25 -1.80
CA GLY A 12 -19.73 17.71 -2.63
C GLY A 12 -19.47 16.28 -3.15
N CYS A 13 -18.27 15.75 -3.04
CA CYS A 13 -17.89 14.44 -3.53
C CYS A 13 -17.34 13.59 -2.38
N TYR A 14 -18.07 12.54 -1.97
CA TYR A 14 -17.69 11.65 -0.86
C TYR A 14 -17.27 12.41 0.43
N THR A 15 -17.96 13.50 0.75
CA THR A 15 -17.65 14.36 1.92
C THR A 15 -16.20 14.86 2.00
N GLY A 16 -15.55 15.06 0.83
CA GLY A 16 -14.14 15.46 0.72
C GLY A 16 -13.14 14.30 0.66
N LEU A 17 -13.61 13.05 0.73
CA LEU A 17 -12.76 11.86 0.71
C LEU A 17 -12.53 11.28 -0.71
N GLY A 18 -12.92 12.02 -1.77
CA GLY A 18 -12.65 11.66 -3.15
C GLY A 18 -11.15 11.46 -3.43
N VAL A 19 -10.82 10.65 -4.43
CA VAL A 19 -9.44 10.29 -4.80
C VAL A 19 -9.14 10.51 -6.29
N ARG A 20 -9.88 11.40 -6.95
CA ARG A 20 -9.70 11.67 -8.40
C ARG A 20 -8.30 12.13 -8.75
N LYS A 21 -7.72 13.03 -7.94
CA LYS A 21 -6.34 13.51 -8.12
C LYS A 21 -5.31 12.39 -7.98
N ALA A 22 -5.51 11.47 -7.02
CA ALA A 22 -4.65 10.31 -6.87
C ALA A 22 -4.75 9.38 -8.09
N VAL A 23 -5.96 9.14 -8.60
CA VAL A 23 -6.18 8.33 -9.82
C VAL A 23 -5.55 8.98 -11.04
N GLU A 24 -5.64 10.30 -11.18
CA GLU A 24 -4.99 11.05 -12.25
C GLU A 24 -3.46 10.91 -12.18
N ASN A 25 -2.86 11.02 -10.99
CA ASN A 25 -1.43 10.80 -10.78
C ASN A 25 -1.00 9.37 -11.15
N VAL A 26 -1.84 8.36 -10.87
CA VAL A 26 -1.59 6.97 -11.29
C VAL A 26 -1.55 6.87 -12.80
N ASN A 27 -2.55 7.45 -13.50
CA ASN A 27 -2.71 7.31 -14.93
C ASN A 27 -1.75 8.19 -15.76
N THR A 28 -1.12 9.17 -15.16
CA THR A 28 -0.18 10.08 -15.80
C THR A 28 1.23 9.87 -15.26
N LYS A 29 1.59 10.55 -14.18
CA LYS A 29 2.96 10.61 -13.64
C LYS A 29 3.55 9.23 -13.33
N LEU A 30 2.79 8.38 -12.61
CA LEU A 30 3.29 7.07 -12.22
C LEU A 30 3.29 6.10 -13.41
N ALA A 31 2.28 6.15 -14.27
CA ALA A 31 2.24 5.32 -15.48
C ALA A 31 3.43 5.63 -16.40
N GLU A 32 3.71 6.91 -16.67
CA GLU A 32 4.86 7.32 -17.48
C GLU A 32 6.19 6.86 -16.88
N ALA A 33 6.32 6.93 -15.55
CA ALA A 33 7.56 6.55 -14.86
C ALA A 33 7.89 5.06 -14.98
N ILE A 34 6.86 4.19 -15.02
CA ILE A 34 7.06 2.73 -14.98
C ILE A 34 6.81 2.04 -16.33
N LEU A 35 6.31 2.77 -17.31
CA LEU A 35 6.00 2.19 -18.62
C LEU A 35 7.26 1.62 -19.29
N GLY A 36 7.20 0.36 -19.71
CA GLY A 36 8.32 -0.34 -20.32
C GLY A 36 9.31 -0.97 -19.35
N GLU A 37 9.13 -0.80 -18.05
CA GLU A 37 10.00 -1.39 -17.03
C GLU A 37 9.63 -2.85 -16.75
N ASN A 38 10.60 -3.60 -16.19
CA ASN A 38 10.40 -5.00 -15.85
C ASN A 38 9.59 -5.14 -14.55
N ALA A 39 8.35 -5.60 -14.65
CA ALA A 39 7.47 -5.81 -13.50
C ALA A 39 8.02 -6.83 -12.46
N LEU A 40 8.99 -7.67 -12.82
CA LEU A 40 9.60 -8.63 -11.90
C LEU A 40 10.62 -7.95 -10.96
N ASP A 41 11.08 -6.76 -11.29
CA ASP A 41 11.99 -5.99 -10.43
C ASP A 41 11.22 -5.00 -9.57
N GLN A 42 10.49 -5.53 -8.58
CA GLN A 42 9.67 -4.74 -7.67
C GLN A 42 10.46 -3.63 -6.98
N SER A 43 11.68 -3.92 -6.53
CA SER A 43 12.50 -2.96 -5.81
C SER A 43 12.88 -1.76 -6.68
N TYR A 44 13.16 -2.00 -7.95
CA TYR A 44 13.46 -0.93 -8.90
C TYR A 44 12.22 -0.08 -9.20
N ILE A 45 11.07 -0.72 -9.41
CA ILE A 45 9.79 -0.04 -9.65
C ILE A 45 9.44 0.83 -8.43
N ASP A 46 9.50 0.29 -7.22
CA ASP A 46 9.19 1.03 -5.99
C ASP A 46 10.12 2.23 -5.81
N LYS A 47 11.40 2.07 -6.14
CA LYS A 47 12.36 3.18 -6.11
C LYS A 47 11.98 4.28 -7.11
N LYS A 48 11.62 3.93 -8.33
CA LYS A 48 11.13 4.89 -9.33
C LYS A 48 9.87 5.63 -8.88
N ILE A 49 8.93 4.93 -8.27
CA ILE A 49 7.72 5.55 -7.71
C ILE A 49 8.10 6.59 -6.63
N ILE A 50 9.03 6.25 -5.74
CA ILE A 50 9.52 7.14 -4.68
C ILE A 50 10.24 8.36 -5.27
N GLU A 51 11.09 8.17 -6.27
CA GLU A 51 11.81 9.22 -6.97
C GLU A 51 10.85 10.16 -7.72
N THR A 52 9.78 9.62 -8.33
CA THR A 52 8.75 10.40 -9.03
C THR A 52 7.95 11.26 -8.05
N ASP A 53 7.68 10.78 -6.84
CA ASP A 53 7.05 11.58 -5.79
C ASP A 53 7.99 12.67 -5.28
N GLY A 54 9.25 12.35 -5.00
CA GLY A 54 10.29 13.27 -4.57
C GLY A 54 10.10 13.84 -3.16
N THR A 55 9.11 13.38 -2.40
CA THR A 55 8.86 13.82 -1.02
C THR A 55 9.03 12.69 -0.01
N ASP A 56 9.44 13.02 1.21
CA ASP A 56 9.66 12.01 2.26
C ASP A 56 8.37 11.26 2.64
N ASN A 57 7.22 11.98 2.63
CA ASN A 57 5.93 11.47 3.08
C ASN A 57 4.98 11.07 1.94
N LYS A 58 5.43 11.04 0.69
CA LYS A 58 4.63 10.68 -0.51
C LYS A 58 3.43 11.62 -0.76
N SER A 59 3.57 12.91 -0.39
CA SER A 59 2.46 13.87 -0.49
C SER A 59 2.24 14.43 -1.90
N ASN A 60 3.20 14.30 -2.83
CA ASN A 60 3.10 14.85 -4.17
C ASN A 60 2.19 14.00 -5.07
N VAL A 61 2.45 12.71 -5.17
CA VAL A 61 1.57 11.80 -5.93
C VAL A 61 0.47 11.20 -5.07
N GLY A 62 0.67 11.14 -3.77
CA GLY A 62 -0.19 10.51 -2.77
C GLY A 62 0.26 9.10 -2.43
N ALA A 63 0.36 8.80 -1.12
CA ALA A 63 0.75 7.47 -0.66
C ALA A 63 -0.23 6.38 -1.13
N ASN A 64 -1.52 6.70 -1.23
CA ASN A 64 -2.55 5.83 -1.78
C ASN A 64 -2.31 5.51 -3.27
N ALA A 65 -1.91 6.50 -4.09
CA ALA A 65 -1.55 6.29 -5.49
C ALA A 65 -0.29 5.44 -5.62
N ALA A 66 0.77 5.78 -4.89
CA ALA A 66 2.04 5.04 -4.89
C ALA A 66 1.86 3.57 -4.50
N LEU A 67 1.13 3.30 -3.40
CA LEU A 67 0.83 1.94 -2.95
C LEU A 67 -0.03 1.18 -3.96
N GLY A 68 -1.03 1.85 -4.56
CA GLY A 68 -1.88 1.24 -5.58
C GLY A 68 -1.09 0.72 -6.77
N VAL A 69 -0.13 1.51 -7.27
CA VAL A 69 0.74 1.12 -8.39
C VAL A 69 1.69 -0.01 -7.99
N SER A 70 2.36 0.10 -6.84
CA SER A 70 3.27 -0.94 -6.34
C SER A 70 2.57 -2.30 -6.20
N LEU A 71 1.36 -2.33 -5.63
CA LEU A 71 0.57 -3.56 -5.51
C LEU A 71 0.10 -4.09 -6.88
N ALA A 72 -0.25 -3.22 -7.82
CA ALA A 72 -0.64 -3.63 -9.16
C ALA A 72 0.52 -4.30 -9.90
N VAL A 73 1.73 -3.76 -9.78
CA VAL A 73 2.95 -4.34 -10.35
C VAL A 73 3.24 -5.71 -9.73
N ALA A 74 3.18 -5.85 -8.41
CA ALA A 74 3.37 -7.14 -7.74
C ALA A 74 2.36 -8.21 -8.21
N ARG A 75 1.09 -7.81 -8.42
CA ARG A 75 0.07 -8.70 -8.97
C ARG A 75 0.35 -9.10 -10.42
N ALA A 76 0.79 -8.15 -11.24
CA ALA A 76 1.15 -8.42 -12.62
C ALA A 76 2.35 -9.39 -12.71
N ALA A 77 3.36 -9.17 -11.88
CA ALA A 77 4.52 -10.07 -11.77
C ALA A 77 4.14 -11.49 -11.33
N ALA A 78 3.31 -11.62 -10.30
CA ALA A 78 2.81 -12.91 -9.85
C ALA A 78 2.02 -13.63 -10.94
N ALA A 79 1.16 -12.91 -11.67
CA ALA A 79 0.39 -13.45 -12.80
C ALA A 79 1.29 -13.89 -13.96
N ALA A 80 2.32 -13.12 -14.29
CA ALA A 80 3.30 -13.48 -15.32
C ALA A 80 4.07 -14.75 -14.97
N LEU A 81 4.41 -14.94 -13.71
CA LEU A 81 5.04 -16.16 -13.17
C LEU A 81 4.06 -17.33 -12.96
N ARG A 82 2.76 -17.08 -13.12
CA ARG A 82 1.68 -18.06 -12.84
C ARG A 82 1.70 -18.60 -11.40
N VAL A 83 2.07 -17.76 -10.44
CA VAL A 83 2.04 -18.09 -9.02
C VAL A 83 1.02 -17.22 -8.30
N PRO A 84 0.39 -17.67 -7.20
CA PRO A 84 -0.48 -16.83 -6.41
C PRO A 84 0.33 -15.70 -5.72
N LEU A 85 -0.30 -14.53 -5.55
CA LEU A 85 0.35 -13.35 -4.99
C LEU A 85 1.01 -13.60 -3.63
N TYR A 86 0.36 -14.37 -2.74
CA TYR A 86 0.93 -14.67 -1.44
C TYR A 86 2.26 -15.43 -1.55
N GLN A 87 2.38 -16.32 -2.53
CA GLN A 87 3.60 -17.08 -2.77
C GLN A 87 4.68 -16.22 -3.43
N TYR A 88 4.29 -15.30 -4.32
CA TYR A 88 5.20 -14.34 -4.92
C TYR A 88 5.82 -13.42 -3.86
N LEU A 89 5.02 -12.90 -2.93
CA LEU A 89 5.48 -12.01 -1.87
C LEU A 89 6.25 -12.73 -0.75
N GLY A 90 5.81 -13.91 -0.37
CA GLY A 90 6.36 -14.63 0.79
C GLY A 90 7.37 -15.73 0.46
N GLY A 91 7.56 -16.03 -0.84
CA GLY A 91 8.48 -17.08 -1.29
C GLY A 91 7.91 -18.50 -1.19
N CYS A 92 8.74 -19.50 -1.51
CA CYS A 92 8.33 -20.90 -1.64
C CYS A 92 7.88 -21.57 -0.33
N HIS A 93 8.23 -21.00 0.82
CA HIS A 93 7.86 -21.54 2.14
C HIS A 93 6.61 -20.91 2.77
N THR A 94 5.89 -20.08 2.03
CA THR A 94 4.69 -19.38 2.51
C THR A 94 3.52 -20.34 2.67
N ARG A 95 3.43 -21.00 3.83
CA ARG A 95 2.38 -21.97 4.14
C ARG A 95 1.61 -21.63 5.43
N GLN A 96 2.10 -20.66 6.19
CA GLN A 96 1.49 -20.26 7.45
C GLN A 96 0.73 -18.95 7.27
N MET A 97 -0.54 -18.93 7.67
CA MET A 97 -1.31 -17.70 7.67
C MET A 97 -0.78 -16.77 8.76
N PRO A 98 -0.65 -15.45 8.48
CA PRO A 98 -0.30 -14.48 9.51
C PRO A 98 -1.40 -14.37 10.56
N VAL A 99 -1.02 -13.98 11.77
CA VAL A 99 -1.99 -13.65 12.81
C VAL A 99 -2.80 -12.43 12.33
N PRO A 100 -4.15 -12.48 12.38
CA PRO A 100 -4.98 -11.36 11.96
C PRO A 100 -4.66 -10.09 12.75
N MET A 101 -4.42 -9.00 12.05
CA MET A 101 -4.32 -7.66 12.61
C MET A 101 -5.60 -6.90 12.28
N MET A 102 -6.20 -6.23 13.25
CA MET A 102 -7.40 -5.44 13.04
C MET A 102 -7.36 -4.12 13.80
N ASN A 103 -7.88 -3.08 13.19
CA ASN A 103 -8.12 -1.82 13.87
C ASN A 103 -9.44 -1.91 14.64
N ILE A 104 -9.37 -1.87 15.96
CA ILE A 104 -10.57 -1.90 16.83
C ILE A 104 -10.95 -0.47 17.23
N LEU A 105 -9.97 0.40 17.45
CA LEU A 105 -10.17 1.80 17.78
C LEU A 105 -9.47 2.67 16.75
N ASN A 106 -10.24 3.49 16.05
CA ASN A 106 -9.74 4.51 15.16
C ASN A 106 -9.86 5.87 15.84
N GLY A 107 -8.74 6.47 16.15
CA GLY A 107 -8.64 7.85 16.62
C GLY A 107 -7.45 8.47 15.89
N GLY A 108 -7.21 9.76 15.94
CA GLY A 108 -6.21 10.51 15.17
C GLY A 108 -4.81 9.91 14.99
N ALA A 109 -4.55 8.72 15.55
CA ALA A 109 -3.46 7.80 15.22
C ALA A 109 -4.01 6.38 15.13
N CYS A 110 -3.59 5.61 14.12
CA CYS A 110 -3.99 4.21 13.93
C CYS A 110 -3.46 3.35 15.08
N VAL A 111 -4.33 2.78 15.90
CA VAL A 111 -3.95 1.78 16.90
C VAL A 111 -4.09 0.40 16.27
N ILE A 112 -2.98 -0.27 16.04
CA ILE A 112 -2.96 -1.65 15.56
C ILE A 112 -2.95 -2.57 16.80
N ILE A 113 -4.02 -3.35 16.97
CA ILE A 113 -4.07 -4.39 18.02
C ILE A 113 -3.62 -5.69 17.38
N MET A 114 -2.45 -6.18 17.79
CA MET A 114 -1.98 -7.51 17.42
C MET A 114 -2.46 -8.52 18.47
N THR A 115 -3.20 -9.53 18.03
CA THR A 115 -3.48 -10.70 18.85
C THR A 115 -2.35 -11.70 18.65
N GLN A 116 -1.42 -11.80 19.60
CA GLN A 116 -0.47 -12.92 19.62
C GLN A 116 -1.19 -14.18 20.10
N GLY A 117 -1.43 -15.10 19.17
CA GLY A 117 -2.07 -16.37 19.48
C GLY A 117 -1.19 -17.29 20.33
N ARG A 118 -1.47 -17.31 21.62
CA ARG A 118 -1.30 -18.49 22.49
C ARG A 118 -2.38 -18.65 23.53
N THR A 119 -3.25 -17.68 23.71
CA THR A 119 -4.47 -17.84 24.52
C THR A 119 -5.54 -16.90 23.99
N PRO A 120 -6.82 -17.30 24.00
CA PRO A 120 -7.90 -16.49 23.44
C PRO A 120 -8.19 -15.18 24.21
N TYR A 121 -7.37 -14.82 25.18
CA TYR A 121 -7.62 -13.67 26.06
C TYR A 121 -6.43 -12.72 26.27
N ASN A 122 -5.30 -12.88 25.55
CA ASN A 122 -4.16 -11.99 25.73
C ASN A 122 -4.06 -10.96 24.59
N THR A 123 -4.90 -9.95 24.67
CA THR A 123 -4.82 -8.77 23.81
C THR A 123 -3.81 -7.79 24.42
N ARG A 124 -2.62 -7.66 23.86
CA ARG A 124 -1.72 -6.55 24.18
C ARG A 124 -1.95 -5.45 23.17
N ALA A 125 -2.49 -4.33 23.63
CA ALA A 125 -2.49 -3.09 22.87
C ALA A 125 -1.07 -2.52 22.86
N LEU A 126 -0.42 -2.46 21.70
CA LEU A 126 0.76 -1.63 21.51
C LEU A 126 0.27 -0.29 20.90
N ALA A 127 0.32 0.78 21.69
CA ALA A 127 0.26 2.13 21.19
C ALA A 127 1.64 2.44 20.57
N ILE A 128 1.67 2.77 19.28
CA ILE A 128 2.82 3.34 18.58
C ILE A 128 2.55 4.82 18.36
#